data_97def260bda39a887ae1d5c8f2ac935f
#
_entry.id   97def260bda39a887ae1d5c8f2ac935f
#
_cell.length_a   1.000
_cell.length_b   1.000
_cell.length_c   1.000
_cell.angle_alpha   90.00
_cell.angle_beta   90.00
_cell.angle_gamma   90.00
#
_symmetry.space_group_name_H-M   'P 1'
#
loop_
_entity.id
_entity.type
_entity.pdbx_description
1 polymer ?
#
loop_
_entity_poly.entity_id
_entity_poly.type
_entity_poly.pdbx_seq_one_letter_code
_entity_poly.pdbx_strand_id
1 'polypeptide(L)'
;PDSFESEGYDRSHMRLPECQNRLIAEILEVQPNTVIVLHNGSPVEMPWINNVKGILEAYLGGQAGGAAVANILYGIVNPSGKLAETIPVKLADNPSYLNFGGGDKVEYREGVIVGYRYYDTKQMEVAYPFGYGLSYTTFTYSNLQISNTNPTEKDTIIVSVDVTNTGSITGKEIVQLY
;
A
#
# COMPACT_ATOMS: atom_id res chain seq x y z
N PRO A 1 12.56 -15.70 0.92
CA PRO A 1 12.80 -17.12 1.26
C PRO A 1 11.48 -17.81 1.58
N ASP A 2 11.33 -19.08 1.22
CA ASP A 2 10.11 -19.87 1.41
C ASP A 2 9.63 -19.95 2.87
N SER A 3 10.55 -19.77 3.82
CA SER A 3 10.19 -19.68 5.25
C SER A 3 9.49 -18.38 5.65
N PHE A 4 9.49 -17.37 4.78
CA PHE A 4 8.86 -16.07 5.02
C PHE A 4 7.66 -15.82 4.12
N GLU A 5 7.66 -16.36 2.91
CA GLU A 5 6.54 -16.32 1.98
C GLU A 5 6.46 -17.63 1.22
N SER A 6 5.35 -18.32 1.30
CA SER A 6 5.11 -19.59 0.64
C SER A 6 3.64 -19.80 0.32
N GLU A 7 3.38 -20.54 -0.73
CA GLU A 7 2.08 -21.15 -0.97
C GLU A 7 1.98 -22.42 -0.13
N GLY A 8 0.91 -22.64 0.58
CA GLY A 8 0.67 -23.86 1.35
C GLY A 8 0.75 -23.74 2.86
N TYR A 9 1.29 -22.64 3.38
CA TYR A 9 1.16 -22.28 4.79
C TYR A 9 1.18 -20.76 4.97
N ASP A 10 0.56 -20.31 6.06
CA ASP A 10 0.44 -18.88 6.36
C ASP A 10 1.65 -18.37 7.13
N ARG A 11 1.98 -17.11 6.91
CA ARG A 11 3.03 -16.43 7.67
C ARG A 11 2.60 -16.26 9.12
N SER A 12 3.51 -16.55 10.03
CA SER A 12 3.31 -16.34 11.47
C SER A 12 3.67 -14.93 11.94
N HIS A 13 4.28 -14.10 11.09
CA HIS A 13 4.69 -12.73 11.37
C HIS A 13 4.86 -11.92 10.09
N MET A 14 4.84 -10.59 10.19
CA MET A 14 5.07 -9.67 9.07
C MET A 14 6.52 -9.19 8.96
N ARG A 15 7.45 -9.75 9.74
CA ARG A 15 8.83 -9.30 9.76
C ARG A 15 9.58 -9.74 8.50
N LEU A 16 10.45 -8.88 8.01
CA LEU A 16 11.51 -9.25 7.07
C LEU A 16 12.54 -10.16 7.76
N PRO A 17 13.34 -10.94 7.01
CA PRO A 17 14.51 -11.61 7.56
C PRO A 17 15.38 -10.63 8.33
N GLU A 18 15.86 -11.02 9.53
CA GLU A 18 16.61 -10.12 10.40
C GLU A 18 17.87 -9.57 9.72
N CYS A 19 18.53 -10.38 8.89
CA CYS A 19 19.69 -9.94 8.12
C CYS A 19 19.38 -8.77 7.17
N GLN A 20 18.16 -8.68 6.63
CA GLN A 20 17.75 -7.57 5.77
C GLN A 20 17.51 -6.30 6.58
N ASN A 21 16.81 -6.38 7.71
CA ASN A 21 16.64 -5.23 8.60
C ASN A 21 17.97 -4.71 9.14
N ARG A 22 18.91 -5.62 9.49
CA ARG A 22 20.26 -5.25 9.93
C ARG A 22 21.04 -4.58 8.80
N LEU A 23 20.98 -5.11 7.58
CA LEU A 23 21.62 -4.50 6.42
C LEU A 23 21.13 -3.06 6.19
N ILE A 24 19.82 -2.84 6.26
CA ILE A 24 19.24 -1.50 6.11
C ILE A 24 19.77 -0.58 7.21
N ALA A 25 19.77 -1.02 8.47
CA ALA A 25 20.26 -0.23 9.59
C ALA A 25 21.73 0.15 9.42
N GLU A 26 22.62 -0.78 9.09
CA GLU A 26 24.04 -0.56 8.87
C GLU A 26 24.30 0.40 7.68
N ILE A 27 23.52 0.27 6.59
CA ILE A 27 23.62 1.20 5.46
C ILE A 27 23.21 2.61 5.88
N LEU A 28 22.13 2.77 6.63
CA LEU A 28 21.62 4.09 7.05
C LEU A 28 22.60 4.83 7.96
N GLU A 29 23.46 4.14 8.70
CA GLU A 29 24.52 4.77 9.51
C GLU A 29 25.56 5.50 8.64
N VAL A 30 25.85 4.98 7.44
CA VAL A 30 26.88 5.52 6.55
C VAL A 30 26.31 6.28 5.34
N GLN A 31 25.05 6.00 4.97
CA GLN A 31 24.38 6.61 3.82
C GLN A 31 22.90 6.90 4.14
N PRO A 32 22.59 8.08 4.72
CA PRO A 32 21.22 8.45 5.07
C PRO A 32 20.31 8.72 3.84
N ASN A 33 20.92 8.96 2.66
CA ASN A 33 20.14 9.14 1.42
C ASN A 33 19.87 7.79 0.74
N THR A 34 19.19 6.91 1.45
CA THR A 34 18.87 5.55 1.00
C THR A 34 17.41 5.44 0.58
N VAL A 35 17.17 4.75 -0.53
CA VAL A 35 15.85 4.34 -1.01
C VAL A 35 15.76 2.83 -0.93
N ILE A 36 14.64 2.32 -0.43
CA ILE A 36 14.36 0.89 -0.34
C ILE A 36 13.41 0.49 -1.46
N VAL A 37 13.73 -0.61 -2.13
CA VAL A 37 12.83 -1.27 -3.08
C VAL A 37 12.38 -2.58 -2.46
N LEU A 38 11.08 -2.70 -2.23
CA LEU A 38 10.47 -3.89 -1.68
C LEU A 38 9.94 -4.78 -2.80
N HIS A 39 10.24 -6.08 -2.70
CA HIS A 39 9.68 -7.14 -3.53
C HIS A 39 9.08 -8.20 -2.62
N ASN A 40 7.83 -8.01 -2.24
CA ASN A 40 7.08 -8.86 -1.32
C ASN A 40 5.67 -9.09 -1.84
N GLY A 41 5.07 -10.22 -1.48
CA GLY A 41 3.71 -10.58 -1.89
C GLY A 41 2.64 -10.10 -0.90
N SER A 42 3.03 -9.68 0.30
CA SER A 42 2.13 -9.23 1.35
C SER A 42 2.82 -8.20 2.27
N PRO A 43 2.06 -7.42 3.07
CA PRO A 43 2.61 -6.38 3.94
C PRO A 43 3.75 -6.86 4.83
N VAL A 44 4.73 -6.00 5.05
CA VAL A 44 5.88 -6.25 5.93
C VAL A 44 6.02 -5.16 6.98
N GLU A 45 6.54 -5.53 8.15
CA GLU A 45 6.94 -4.57 9.18
C GLU A 45 8.19 -3.82 8.74
N MET A 46 8.17 -2.50 8.85
CA MET A 46 9.24 -1.61 8.39
C MET A 46 9.77 -0.75 9.55
N PRO A 47 10.57 -1.30 10.49
CA PRO A 47 11.04 -0.55 11.65
C PRO A 47 11.90 0.68 11.28
N TRP A 48 12.42 0.72 10.08
CA TRP A 48 13.25 1.77 9.51
C TRP A 48 12.49 2.81 8.67
N ILE A 49 11.15 2.72 8.60
CA ILE A 49 10.29 3.53 7.71
C ILE A 49 10.57 5.05 7.78
N ASN A 50 10.85 5.57 8.97
CA ASN A 50 11.10 7.00 9.18
C ASN A 50 12.56 7.42 8.90
N ASN A 51 13.45 6.47 8.64
CA ASN A 51 14.87 6.74 8.47
C ASN A 51 15.32 6.71 7.00
N VAL A 52 14.47 6.21 6.09
CA VAL A 52 14.75 6.13 4.65
C VAL A 52 14.16 7.34 3.92
N LYS A 53 14.74 7.67 2.76
CA LYS A 53 14.28 8.81 1.94
C LYS A 53 13.14 8.47 1.00
N GLY A 54 12.95 7.19 0.70
CA GLY A 54 11.85 6.71 -0.12
C GLY A 54 11.73 5.20 -0.07
N ILE A 55 10.53 4.74 -0.32
CA ILE A 55 10.22 3.32 -0.44
C ILE A 55 9.48 3.13 -1.77
N LEU A 56 9.95 2.22 -2.58
CA LEU A 56 9.26 1.76 -3.77
C LEU A 56 8.71 0.36 -3.49
N GLU A 57 7.39 0.26 -3.36
CA GLU A 57 6.72 -1.03 -3.26
C GLU A 57 6.51 -1.59 -4.67
N ALA A 58 7.31 -2.58 -5.02
CA ALA A 58 7.33 -3.18 -6.36
C ALA A 58 6.59 -4.51 -6.43
N TYR A 59 6.12 -5.03 -5.30
CA TYR A 59 5.40 -6.31 -5.22
C TYR A 59 6.10 -7.42 -6.04
N LEU A 60 5.30 -8.22 -6.77
CA LEU A 60 5.77 -9.28 -7.63
C LEU A 60 5.93 -8.75 -9.06
N GLY A 61 7.08 -8.18 -9.35
CA GLY A 61 7.43 -7.68 -10.68
C GLY A 61 7.54 -8.83 -11.69
N GLY A 62 6.94 -8.64 -12.88
CA GLY A 62 7.08 -9.60 -13.98
C GLY A 62 8.47 -9.55 -14.63
N GLN A 63 8.57 -10.11 -15.83
CA GLN A 63 9.81 -10.25 -16.60
C GLN A 63 10.59 -8.93 -16.78
N ALA A 64 9.89 -7.80 -16.91
CA ALA A 64 10.50 -6.47 -17.07
C ALA A 64 10.63 -5.69 -15.75
N GLY A 65 10.44 -6.31 -14.58
CA GLY A 65 10.40 -5.66 -13.26
C GLY A 65 11.64 -4.82 -12.97
N GLY A 66 12.84 -5.33 -13.22
CA GLY A 66 14.08 -4.58 -12.98
C GLY A 66 14.18 -3.30 -13.82
N ALA A 67 13.79 -3.34 -15.09
CA ALA A 67 13.77 -2.17 -15.95
C ALA A 67 12.69 -1.15 -15.50
N ALA A 68 11.53 -1.62 -15.07
CA ALA A 68 10.47 -0.76 -14.55
C ALA A 68 10.92 -0.02 -13.27
N VAL A 69 11.52 -0.73 -12.33
CA VAL A 69 12.10 -0.15 -11.11
C VAL A 69 13.15 0.91 -11.44
N ALA A 70 14.10 0.60 -12.32
CA ALA A 70 15.12 1.55 -12.74
C ALA A 70 14.52 2.81 -13.37
N ASN A 71 13.55 2.66 -14.28
CA ASN A 71 12.88 3.79 -14.92
C ASN A 71 12.18 4.72 -13.92
N ILE A 72 11.59 4.17 -12.87
CA ILE A 72 10.99 4.97 -11.79
C ILE A 72 12.10 5.67 -11.00
N LEU A 73 13.10 4.93 -10.48
CA LEU A 73 14.14 5.50 -9.64
C LEU A 73 14.95 6.62 -10.33
N TYR A 74 15.16 6.51 -11.62
CA TYR A 74 15.85 7.55 -12.41
C TYR A 74 14.92 8.61 -13.02
N GLY A 75 13.62 8.59 -12.69
CA GLY A 75 12.67 9.59 -13.13
C GLY A 75 12.31 9.54 -14.63
N ILE A 76 12.63 8.47 -15.33
CA ILE A 76 12.24 8.26 -16.73
C ILE A 76 10.72 8.04 -16.81
N VAL A 77 10.16 7.37 -15.82
CA VAL A 77 8.73 7.14 -15.66
C VAL A 77 8.28 7.70 -14.31
N ASN A 78 7.24 8.52 -14.34
CA ASN A 78 6.60 9.02 -13.13
C ASN A 78 5.71 7.92 -12.53
N PRO A 79 5.91 7.50 -11.26
CA PRO A 79 5.06 6.51 -10.63
C PRO A 79 3.61 7.01 -10.51
N SER A 80 2.66 6.10 -10.72
CA SER A 80 1.23 6.39 -10.60
C SER A 80 0.47 5.32 -9.80
N GLY A 81 1.15 4.25 -9.40
CA GLY A 81 0.54 3.18 -8.62
C GLY A 81 0.09 3.67 -7.24
N LYS A 82 -1.04 3.14 -6.79
CA LYS A 82 -1.57 3.33 -5.44
C LYS A 82 -1.65 1.97 -4.75
N LEU A 83 -1.40 1.93 -3.44
CA LEU A 83 -1.49 0.70 -2.67
C LEU A 83 -2.91 0.14 -2.75
N ALA A 84 -3.02 -1.15 -3.03
CA ALA A 84 -4.28 -1.89 -3.07
C ALA A 84 -4.67 -2.47 -1.70
N GLU A 85 -3.92 -2.14 -0.68
CA GLU A 85 -4.13 -2.60 0.69
C GLU A 85 -3.60 -1.58 1.70
N THR A 86 -4.11 -1.65 2.94
CA THR A 86 -3.53 -0.93 4.06
C THR A 86 -2.35 -1.73 4.60
N ILE A 87 -1.22 -1.10 4.82
CA ILE A 87 -0.05 -1.71 5.46
C ILE A 87 -0.11 -1.37 6.95
N PRO A 88 -0.46 -2.32 7.83
CA PRO A 88 -0.48 -2.07 9.27
C PRO A 88 0.95 -1.96 9.84
N VAL A 89 1.07 -1.37 11.02
CA VAL A 89 2.37 -1.25 11.70
C VAL A 89 2.90 -2.61 12.15
N LYS A 90 2.02 -3.48 12.61
CA LYS A 90 2.35 -4.83 13.10
C LYS A 90 1.22 -5.82 12.83
N LEU A 91 1.55 -7.10 12.86
CA LEU A 91 0.59 -8.18 12.60
C LEU A 91 -0.64 -8.13 13.51
N ALA A 92 -0.46 -7.77 14.78
CA ALA A 92 -1.55 -7.69 15.75
C ALA A 92 -2.60 -6.60 15.46
N ASP A 93 -2.28 -5.68 14.55
CA ASP A 93 -3.21 -4.64 14.11
C ASP A 93 -4.16 -5.13 12.98
N ASN A 94 -3.93 -6.34 12.47
CA ASN A 94 -4.79 -6.92 11.45
C ASN A 94 -6.14 -7.32 12.06
N PRO A 95 -7.28 -6.97 11.43
CA PRO A 95 -8.61 -7.26 11.97
C PRO A 95 -8.89 -8.74 12.19
N SER A 96 -8.29 -9.64 11.43
CA SER A 96 -8.44 -11.08 11.58
C SER A 96 -7.50 -11.72 12.60
N TYR A 97 -6.56 -10.98 13.19
CA TYR A 97 -5.46 -11.50 14.01
C TYR A 97 -5.91 -12.47 15.11
N LEU A 98 -7.01 -12.16 15.81
CA LEU A 98 -7.53 -12.97 16.91
C LEU A 98 -8.37 -14.18 16.45
N ASN A 99 -8.77 -14.22 15.19
CA ASN A 99 -9.72 -15.22 14.67
C ASN A 99 -9.11 -16.10 13.58
N PHE A 100 -7.92 -15.77 13.10
CA PHE A 100 -7.24 -16.49 12.03
C PHE A 100 -6.56 -17.75 12.58
N GLY A 101 -6.68 -18.85 11.84
CA GLY A 101 -5.99 -20.09 12.16
C GLY A 101 -6.63 -20.93 13.30
N GLY A 102 -7.88 -20.68 13.66
CA GLY A 102 -8.58 -21.30 14.80
C GLY A 102 -9.20 -22.68 14.54
N GLY A 103 -8.42 -23.71 14.21
CA GLY A 103 -8.93 -25.09 14.14
C GLY A 103 -9.86 -25.35 12.93
N ASP A 104 -10.89 -26.21 13.10
CA ASP A 104 -11.79 -26.66 12.03
C ASP A 104 -12.78 -25.57 11.52
N LYS A 105 -12.86 -24.44 12.23
CA LYS A 105 -13.78 -23.34 11.89
C LYS A 105 -13.03 -22.03 11.82
N VAL A 106 -13.22 -21.31 10.71
CA VAL A 106 -12.74 -19.95 10.52
C VAL A 106 -13.93 -18.99 10.66
N GLU A 107 -13.84 -18.04 11.58
CA GLU A 107 -14.90 -17.07 11.85
C GLU A 107 -14.49 -15.70 11.32
N TYR A 108 -15.24 -15.19 10.34
CA TYR A 108 -15.06 -13.84 9.77
C TYR A 108 -15.78 -12.82 10.66
N ARG A 109 -15.17 -12.50 11.81
CA ARG A 109 -15.79 -11.61 12.82
C ARG A 109 -15.75 -10.14 12.44
N GLU A 110 -15.01 -9.77 11.41
CA GLU A 110 -14.91 -8.41 10.91
C GLU A 110 -16.24 -7.91 10.30
N GLY A 111 -17.09 -8.82 9.83
CA GLY A 111 -18.33 -8.49 9.15
C GLY A 111 -18.06 -7.68 7.88
N VAL A 112 -18.67 -6.50 7.75
CA VAL A 112 -18.44 -5.58 6.62
C VAL A 112 -17.22 -4.67 6.80
N ILE A 113 -16.64 -4.66 8.00
CA ILE A 113 -15.48 -3.81 8.36
C ILE A 113 -14.20 -4.59 8.11
N VAL A 114 -13.85 -4.76 6.82
CA VAL A 114 -12.64 -5.44 6.38
C VAL A 114 -11.67 -4.48 5.69
N GLY A 115 -10.39 -4.80 5.66
CA GLY A 115 -9.35 -4.01 5.02
C GLY A 115 -9.31 -2.58 5.56
N TYR A 116 -9.22 -1.60 4.67
CA TYR A 116 -9.12 -0.17 5.03
C TYR A 116 -10.28 0.31 5.91
N ARG A 117 -11.49 -0.23 5.74
CA ARG A 117 -12.66 0.16 6.55
C ARG A 117 -12.45 -0.09 8.03
N TYR A 118 -11.72 -1.15 8.39
CA TYR A 118 -11.39 -1.43 9.78
C TYR A 118 -10.48 -0.35 10.37
N TYR A 119 -9.38 -0.05 9.69
CA TYR A 119 -8.40 0.93 10.16
C TYR A 119 -8.99 2.33 10.25
N ASP A 120 -9.75 2.74 9.23
CA ASP A 120 -10.42 4.04 9.19
C ASP A 120 -11.50 4.17 10.29
N THR A 121 -12.35 3.16 10.45
CA THR A 121 -13.40 3.15 11.48
C THR A 121 -12.81 3.19 12.88
N LYS A 122 -11.69 2.50 13.11
CA LYS A 122 -10.98 2.47 14.39
C LYS A 122 -10.05 3.66 14.59
N GLN A 123 -9.81 4.46 13.56
CA GLN A 123 -8.81 5.54 13.55
C GLN A 123 -7.44 5.03 14.00
N MET A 124 -7.05 3.86 13.50
CA MET A 124 -5.79 3.23 13.84
C MET A 124 -4.65 3.81 13.04
N GLU A 125 -3.51 3.98 13.70
CA GLU A 125 -2.25 4.29 13.01
C GLU A 125 -1.84 3.11 12.10
N VAL A 126 -1.44 3.43 10.89
CA VAL A 126 -0.97 2.47 9.89
C VAL A 126 0.35 2.97 9.28
N ALA A 127 1.16 2.05 8.77
CA ALA A 127 2.38 2.44 8.07
C ALA A 127 2.03 3.18 6.77
N TYR A 128 1.09 2.64 6.00
CA TYR A 128 0.53 3.30 4.81
C TYR A 128 -0.94 2.91 4.64
N PRO A 129 -1.83 3.87 4.39
CA PRO A 129 -3.24 3.57 4.15
C PRO A 129 -3.47 2.98 2.75
N PHE A 130 -4.57 2.27 2.59
CA PHE A 130 -5.10 1.90 1.27
C PHE A 130 -5.18 3.12 0.35
N GLY A 131 -4.80 2.95 -0.90
CA GLY A 131 -4.82 4.04 -1.87
C GLY A 131 -3.64 5.02 -1.78
N TYR A 132 -2.72 4.83 -0.85
CA TYR A 132 -1.53 5.67 -0.75
C TYR A 132 -0.59 5.46 -1.94
N GLY A 133 0.00 6.54 -2.40
CA GLY A 133 1.05 6.50 -3.41
C GLY A 133 1.42 7.91 -3.84
N LEU A 134 2.73 8.18 -3.90
CA LEU A 134 3.29 9.45 -4.32
C LEU A 134 3.54 9.48 -5.82
N SER A 135 3.67 10.68 -6.36
CA SER A 135 4.04 10.97 -7.75
C SER A 135 5.16 12.00 -7.77
N TYR A 136 5.87 12.12 -8.88
CA TYR A 136 6.83 13.20 -9.11
C TYR A 136 6.16 14.51 -9.55
N THR A 137 4.83 14.52 -9.59
CA THR A 137 4.01 15.71 -9.83
C THR A 137 2.89 15.77 -8.79
N THR A 138 2.10 16.83 -8.82
CA THR A 138 0.96 17.02 -7.93
C THR A 138 -0.34 17.12 -8.74
N PHE A 139 -1.43 16.66 -8.14
CA PHE A 139 -2.75 16.72 -8.71
C PHE A 139 -3.71 17.42 -7.75
N THR A 140 -4.66 18.16 -8.29
CA THR A 140 -5.80 18.71 -7.54
C THR A 140 -7.09 18.14 -8.09
N TYR A 141 -8.05 17.96 -7.18
CA TYR A 141 -9.38 17.50 -7.48
C TYR A 141 -10.36 18.67 -7.27
N SER A 142 -11.25 18.88 -8.23
CA SER A 142 -12.25 19.95 -8.17
C SER A 142 -13.54 19.52 -8.84
N ASN A 143 -14.61 20.32 -8.66
CA ASN A 143 -15.90 20.13 -9.31
C ASN A 143 -16.50 18.72 -9.12
N LEU A 144 -16.39 18.16 -7.91
CA LEU A 144 -17.05 16.90 -7.59
C LEU A 144 -18.57 17.05 -7.76
N GLN A 145 -19.15 16.23 -8.60
CA GLN A 145 -20.58 16.20 -8.86
C GLN A 145 -21.14 14.78 -8.74
N ILE A 146 -22.34 14.69 -8.21
CA ILE A 146 -23.10 13.45 -8.09
C ILE A 146 -24.45 13.69 -8.77
N SER A 147 -24.81 12.85 -9.74
CA SER A 147 -26.02 13.03 -10.55
C SER A 147 -27.32 12.93 -9.76
N ASN A 148 -27.35 12.14 -8.68
CA ASN A 148 -28.50 11.96 -7.81
C ASN A 148 -28.05 11.70 -6.37
N THR A 149 -28.47 12.54 -5.43
CA THR A 149 -28.13 12.44 -4.01
C THR A 149 -29.11 11.59 -3.19
N ASN A 150 -30.27 11.22 -3.78
CA ASN A 150 -31.28 10.37 -3.17
C ASN A 150 -31.66 9.21 -4.09
N PRO A 151 -30.69 8.35 -4.47
CA PRO A 151 -30.93 7.28 -5.43
C PRO A 151 -31.76 6.15 -4.81
N THR A 152 -32.54 5.49 -5.66
CA THR A 152 -33.15 4.19 -5.36
C THR A 152 -32.19 3.07 -5.85
N GLU A 153 -32.46 1.82 -5.47
CA GLU A 153 -31.68 0.65 -5.90
C GLU A 153 -31.67 0.43 -7.44
N LYS A 154 -32.58 1.09 -8.17
CA LYS A 154 -32.71 0.98 -9.64
C LYS A 154 -32.01 2.13 -10.38
N ASP A 155 -31.54 3.12 -9.68
CA ASP A 155 -30.93 4.29 -10.29
C ASP A 155 -29.44 4.07 -10.58
N THR A 156 -28.99 4.61 -11.70
CA THR A 156 -27.57 4.75 -11.99
C THR A 156 -27.07 6.07 -11.42
N ILE A 157 -26.05 6.01 -10.57
CA ILE A 157 -25.40 7.19 -10.02
C ILE A 157 -24.15 7.48 -10.87
N ILE A 158 -24.04 8.71 -11.35
CA ILE A 158 -22.84 9.19 -12.03
C ILE A 158 -22.09 10.12 -11.07
N VAL A 159 -20.84 9.79 -10.80
CA VAL A 159 -19.92 10.65 -10.05
C VAL A 159 -18.88 11.18 -11.03
N SER A 160 -18.66 12.47 -11.04
CA SER A 160 -17.65 13.12 -11.87
C SER A 160 -16.78 14.06 -11.05
N VAL A 161 -15.53 14.17 -11.44
CA VAL A 161 -14.54 15.06 -10.81
C VAL A 161 -13.54 15.52 -11.86
N ASP A 162 -13.10 16.77 -11.76
CA ASP A 162 -11.99 17.29 -12.56
C ASP A 162 -10.68 16.99 -11.85
N VAL A 163 -9.73 16.40 -12.58
CA VAL A 163 -8.37 16.14 -12.10
C VAL A 163 -7.39 16.97 -12.91
N THR A 164 -6.68 17.85 -12.23
CA THR A 164 -5.70 18.76 -12.86
C THR A 164 -4.30 18.43 -12.35
N ASN A 165 -3.37 18.21 -13.27
CA ASN A 165 -1.94 18.16 -12.95
C ASN A 165 -1.45 19.59 -12.68
N THR A 166 -1.03 19.87 -11.45
CA THR A 166 -0.58 21.19 -11.00
C THR A 166 0.94 21.32 -10.92
N GLY A 167 1.66 20.22 -11.16
CA GLY A 167 3.13 20.24 -11.22
C GLY A 167 3.66 20.38 -12.65
N SER A 168 4.97 20.26 -12.78
CA SER A 168 5.68 20.45 -14.06
C SER A 168 5.98 19.15 -14.81
N ILE A 169 5.74 17.99 -14.19
CA ILE A 169 6.07 16.69 -14.77
C ILE A 169 4.78 16.01 -15.22
N THR A 170 4.78 15.43 -16.41
CA THR A 170 3.68 14.61 -16.90
C THR A 170 3.47 13.41 -15.98
N GLY A 171 2.24 13.13 -15.63
CA GLY A 171 1.90 12.03 -14.74
C GLY A 171 0.51 11.46 -15.00
N LYS A 172 0.25 10.34 -14.38
CA LYS A 172 -1.06 9.69 -14.33
C LYS A 172 -1.54 9.68 -12.89
N GLU A 173 -2.83 9.81 -12.69
CA GLU A 173 -3.46 9.74 -11.38
C GLU A 173 -4.50 8.62 -11.37
N ILE A 174 -4.63 7.95 -10.22
CA ILE A 174 -5.67 6.94 -10.00
C ILE A 174 -6.72 7.54 -9.08
N VAL A 175 -7.88 7.82 -9.65
CA VAL A 175 -9.05 8.30 -8.89
C VAL A 175 -9.71 7.10 -8.23
N GLN A 176 -9.89 7.19 -6.92
CA GLN A 176 -10.55 6.17 -6.11
C GLN A 176 -11.88 6.72 -5.59
N LEU A 177 -12.96 5.94 -5.77
CA LEU A 177 -14.28 6.23 -5.27
C LEU A 177 -14.65 5.20 -4.20
N TYR A 178 -14.99 5.66 -3.01
CA TYR A 178 -15.38 4.83 -1.85
C TYR A 178 -16.87 4.97 -1.54
#